data_b683db91ec6e88971d10983103ecdf26
#
_entry.id   b683db91ec6e88971d10983103ecdf26
#
_cell.length_a   1.000
_cell.length_b   1.000
_cell.length_c   1.000
_cell.angle_alpha   90.00
_cell.angle_beta   90.00
_cell.angle_gamma   90.00
#
_symmetry.space_group_name_H-M   'P 1'
#
loop_
_entity.id
_entity.type
_entity.pdbx_description
1 polymer ?
#
loop_
_entity_poly.entity_id
_entity_poly.type
_entity_poly.pdbx_seq_one_letter_code
_entity_poly.pdbx_strand_id
1 'polypeptide(L)'
;MKDKTVAILESRMRDHIASLVRKYGGTPFSVPALAEIPDVDPAHIEELIRDWNSVAPDIFIFQTGVGTRALFAATDSLGLTDVLLQILDSAQVVVRGPKPATVLHSRKARIDCAASDPFTAHEVLAEMHGTPLRGKRVVVQRYGETNRELQAAFESERADVTEIVTYRWGLPEDTPEAVTPRTCLI
;
A
#
# COMPACT_ATOMS: atom_id res chain seq x y z
N MET A 1 -15.37 -29.04 -10.97
CA MET A 1 -14.37 -28.55 -11.95
C MET A 1 -13.69 -29.70 -12.73
N LYS A 2 -14.27 -30.90 -12.66
CA LYS A 2 -13.67 -32.09 -13.28
C LYS A 2 -13.33 -31.85 -14.76
N ASP A 3 -12.11 -32.19 -15.15
CA ASP A 3 -11.58 -32.06 -16.51
C ASP A 3 -11.55 -30.62 -17.11
N LYS A 4 -11.58 -29.60 -16.25
CA LYS A 4 -11.47 -28.18 -16.69
C LYS A 4 -10.08 -27.64 -16.40
N THR A 5 -9.50 -26.93 -17.38
CA THR A 5 -8.32 -26.10 -17.16
C THR A 5 -8.79 -24.73 -16.65
N VAL A 6 -8.20 -24.28 -15.56
CA VAL A 6 -8.53 -23.00 -14.90
C VAL A 6 -7.31 -22.09 -14.95
N ALA A 7 -7.42 -21.00 -15.70
CA ALA A 7 -6.38 -19.97 -15.70
C ALA A 7 -6.41 -19.19 -14.39
N ILE A 8 -5.25 -19.06 -13.75
CA ILE A 8 -5.06 -18.32 -12.50
C ILE A 8 -4.25 -17.08 -12.83
N LEU A 9 -4.91 -15.92 -12.78
CA LEU A 9 -4.31 -14.61 -13.05
C LEU A 9 -3.72 -13.94 -11.80
N GLU A 10 -3.98 -14.52 -10.63
CA GLU A 10 -3.48 -14.04 -9.35
C GLU A 10 -2.01 -14.42 -9.13
N SER A 11 -1.21 -13.47 -8.68
CA SER A 11 0.22 -13.68 -8.42
C SER A 11 0.51 -14.11 -6.97
N ARG A 12 -0.12 -13.47 -5.98
CA ARG A 12 0.19 -13.64 -4.55
C ARG A 12 -0.29 -14.95 -3.95
N MET A 13 -1.49 -15.40 -4.34
CA MET A 13 -2.11 -16.61 -3.81
C MET A 13 -2.15 -17.75 -4.84
N ARG A 14 -1.35 -17.67 -5.87
CA ARG A 14 -1.30 -18.58 -7.02
C ARG A 14 -1.28 -20.05 -6.60
N ASP A 15 -0.38 -20.43 -5.68
CA ASP A 15 -0.21 -21.83 -5.26
C ASP A 15 -1.38 -22.32 -4.42
N HIS A 16 -1.96 -21.47 -3.58
CA HIS A 16 -3.16 -21.79 -2.82
C HIS A 16 -4.36 -22.00 -3.75
N ILE A 17 -4.59 -21.10 -4.70
CA ILE A 17 -5.66 -21.22 -5.69
C ILE A 17 -5.44 -22.47 -6.57
N ALA A 18 -4.20 -22.72 -7.00
CA ALA A 18 -3.86 -23.92 -7.76
C ALA A 18 -4.18 -25.21 -6.98
N SER A 19 -3.91 -25.23 -5.68
CA SER A 19 -4.26 -26.34 -4.80
C SER A 19 -5.75 -26.55 -4.69
N LEU A 20 -6.54 -25.46 -4.59
CA LEU A 20 -8.00 -25.53 -4.60
C LEU A 20 -8.53 -26.06 -5.93
N VAL A 21 -8.00 -25.59 -7.06
CA VAL A 21 -8.40 -26.07 -8.40
C VAL A 21 -8.17 -27.58 -8.51
N ARG A 22 -7.00 -28.08 -8.09
CA ARG A 22 -6.71 -29.53 -8.08
C ARG A 22 -7.65 -30.29 -7.15
N LYS A 23 -7.92 -29.78 -5.96
CA LYS A 23 -8.84 -30.38 -4.99
C LYS A 23 -10.23 -30.59 -5.59
N TYR A 24 -10.69 -29.68 -6.45
CA TYR A 24 -11.99 -29.78 -7.11
C TYR A 24 -11.93 -30.46 -8.49
N GLY A 25 -10.83 -31.16 -8.80
CA GLY A 25 -10.68 -31.99 -9.99
C GLY A 25 -10.39 -31.22 -11.28
N GLY A 26 -9.94 -29.97 -11.19
CA GLY A 26 -9.50 -29.17 -12.32
C GLY A 26 -7.97 -29.19 -12.49
N THR A 27 -7.50 -28.73 -13.65
CA THR A 27 -6.08 -28.52 -13.96
C THR A 27 -5.76 -27.02 -13.83
N PRO A 28 -4.93 -26.58 -12.87
CA PRO A 28 -4.57 -25.17 -12.78
C PRO A 28 -3.56 -24.80 -13.88
N PHE A 29 -3.77 -23.66 -14.50
CA PHE A 29 -2.84 -23.03 -15.43
C PHE A 29 -2.52 -21.62 -14.90
N SER A 30 -1.33 -21.44 -14.34
CA SER A 30 -0.93 -20.19 -13.71
C SER A 30 -0.36 -19.22 -14.74
N VAL A 31 -1.03 -18.08 -14.92
CA VAL A 31 -0.67 -17.00 -15.85
C VAL A 31 -0.90 -15.65 -15.14
N PRO A 32 -0.07 -15.32 -14.14
CA PRO A 32 -0.26 -14.06 -13.40
C PRO A 32 -0.26 -12.88 -14.35
N ALA A 33 -1.29 -12.03 -14.24
CA ALA A 33 -1.44 -10.87 -15.09
C ALA A 33 -0.65 -9.67 -14.58
N LEU A 34 -0.51 -9.55 -13.26
CA LEU A 34 0.19 -8.46 -12.60
C LEU A 34 0.96 -8.98 -11.39
N ALA A 35 2.07 -8.33 -11.08
CA ALA A 35 2.84 -8.53 -9.86
C ALA A 35 3.01 -7.22 -9.08
N GLU A 36 3.01 -7.32 -7.76
CA GLU A 36 3.44 -6.23 -6.90
C GLU A 36 4.98 -6.23 -6.87
N ILE A 37 5.57 -5.25 -7.50
CA ILE A 37 7.03 -5.08 -7.53
C ILE A 37 7.39 -4.08 -6.45
N PRO A 38 8.24 -4.44 -5.47
CA PRO A 38 8.76 -3.47 -4.51
C PRO A 38 9.38 -2.27 -5.23
N ASP A 39 9.04 -1.07 -4.79
CA ASP A 39 9.48 0.19 -5.38
C ASP A 39 9.88 1.16 -4.26
N VAL A 40 10.60 0.62 -3.29
CA VAL A 40 11.14 1.39 -2.17
C VAL A 40 12.60 1.69 -2.45
N ASP A 41 12.91 2.98 -2.52
CA ASP A 41 14.30 3.45 -2.52
C ASP A 41 14.76 3.66 -1.07
N PRO A 42 15.67 2.83 -0.54
CA PRO A 42 16.13 2.95 0.84
C PRO A 42 16.78 4.30 1.13
N ALA A 43 17.51 4.89 0.17
CA ALA A 43 18.16 6.18 0.36
C ALA A 43 17.11 7.30 0.50
N HIS A 44 16.05 7.26 -0.30
CA HIS A 44 14.94 8.20 -0.19
C HIS A 44 14.18 8.03 1.14
N ILE A 45 13.95 6.80 1.61
CA ILE A 45 13.33 6.56 2.92
C ILE A 45 14.20 7.11 4.05
N GLU A 46 15.53 6.94 3.97
CA GLU A 46 16.45 7.50 4.96
C GLU A 46 16.37 9.03 5.01
N GLU A 47 16.33 9.69 3.85
CA GLU A 47 16.17 11.15 3.76
C GLU A 47 14.85 11.62 4.38
N LEU A 48 13.73 10.96 4.04
CA LEU A 48 12.42 11.27 4.61
C LEU A 48 12.40 11.11 6.13
N ILE A 49 12.91 10.00 6.67
CA ILE A 49 12.97 9.78 8.12
C ILE A 49 13.84 10.84 8.82
N ARG A 50 14.94 11.26 8.20
CA ARG A 50 15.79 12.33 8.74
C ARG A 50 15.06 13.68 8.77
N ASP A 51 14.34 14.02 7.68
CA ASP A 51 13.52 15.23 7.62
C ASP A 51 12.41 15.20 8.68
N TRP A 52 11.68 14.11 8.78
CA TRP A 52 10.59 13.94 9.75
C TRP A 52 11.06 13.89 11.20
N ASN A 53 12.27 13.40 11.45
CA ASN A 53 12.87 13.45 12.78
C ASN A 53 13.22 14.90 13.19
N SER A 54 13.47 15.77 12.22
CA SER A 54 13.73 17.21 12.45
C SER A 54 12.44 17.98 12.60
N VAL A 55 11.45 17.74 11.73
CA VAL A 55 10.11 18.35 11.75
C VAL A 55 9.09 17.26 11.48
N ALA A 56 8.48 16.74 12.53
CA ALA A 56 7.54 15.64 12.42
C ALA A 56 6.33 15.99 11.54
N PRO A 57 5.82 15.05 10.73
CA PRO A 57 4.52 15.17 10.10
C PRO A 57 3.41 15.28 11.13
N ASP A 58 2.36 16.02 10.81
CA ASP A 58 1.17 16.09 11.64
C ASP A 58 0.27 14.86 11.47
N ILE A 59 0.25 14.30 10.26
CA ILE A 59 -0.68 13.22 9.89
C ILE A 59 0.04 12.19 9.03
N PHE A 60 -0.18 10.92 9.34
CA PHE A 60 0.28 9.76 8.55
C PHE A 60 -0.91 8.93 8.07
N ILE A 61 -1.04 8.70 6.77
CA ILE A 61 -2.12 7.91 6.16
C ILE A 61 -1.56 6.64 5.53
N PHE A 62 -1.95 5.50 6.06
CA PHE A 62 -1.58 4.18 5.56
C PHE A 62 -2.70 3.59 4.73
N GLN A 63 -2.49 3.42 3.42
CA GLN A 63 -3.54 2.95 2.52
C GLN A 63 -3.57 1.43 2.35
N THR A 64 -2.42 0.74 2.41
CA THR A 64 -2.37 -0.71 2.15
C THR A 64 -1.44 -1.45 3.09
N GLY A 65 -1.82 -2.67 3.46
CA GLY A 65 -0.96 -3.53 4.27
C GLY A 65 0.35 -3.93 3.58
N VAL A 66 0.36 -4.02 2.25
CA VAL A 66 1.59 -4.30 1.48
C VAL A 66 2.55 -3.13 1.59
N GLY A 67 2.08 -1.93 1.30
CA GLY A 67 2.90 -0.74 1.39
C GLY A 67 3.38 -0.42 2.81
N THR A 68 2.52 -0.65 3.80
CA THR A 68 2.90 -0.51 5.20
C THR A 68 4.03 -1.48 5.57
N ARG A 69 3.93 -2.76 5.17
CA ARG A 69 5.01 -3.74 5.37
C ARG A 69 6.30 -3.35 4.65
N ALA A 70 6.20 -2.86 3.41
CA ALA A 70 7.37 -2.46 2.64
C ALA A 70 8.11 -1.28 3.28
N LEU A 71 7.37 -0.29 3.81
CA LEU A 71 7.95 0.82 4.55
C LEU A 71 8.69 0.32 5.80
N PHE A 72 8.05 -0.53 6.61
CA PHE A 72 8.70 -1.09 7.80
C PHE A 72 9.89 -1.98 7.45
N ALA A 73 9.83 -2.77 6.38
CA ALA A 73 10.96 -3.57 5.93
C ALA A 73 12.17 -2.69 5.53
N ALA A 74 11.91 -1.56 4.85
CA ALA A 74 12.95 -0.60 4.52
C ALA A 74 13.57 0.03 5.78
N THR A 75 12.74 0.48 6.73
CA THR A 75 13.27 1.06 7.99
C THR A 75 13.94 0.02 8.88
N ASP A 76 13.51 -1.26 8.87
CA ASP A 76 14.20 -2.36 9.56
C ASP A 76 15.61 -2.55 8.98
N SER A 77 15.73 -2.56 7.64
CA SER A 77 17.03 -2.73 6.97
C SER A 77 18.01 -1.58 7.21
N LEU A 78 17.48 -0.38 7.46
CA LEU A 78 18.24 0.84 7.76
C LEU A 78 18.49 1.03 9.27
N GLY A 79 17.90 0.22 10.14
CA GLY A 79 17.95 0.41 11.59
C GLY A 79 17.19 1.65 12.07
N LEU A 80 16.19 2.12 11.31
CA LEU A 80 15.43 3.34 11.56
C LEU A 80 13.99 3.11 12.04
N THR A 81 13.61 1.87 12.31
CA THR A 81 12.23 1.52 12.71
C THR A 81 11.81 2.20 14.00
N ASP A 82 12.70 2.27 15.01
CA ASP A 82 12.38 2.93 16.28
C ASP A 82 12.16 4.44 16.07
N VAL A 83 12.94 5.07 15.18
CA VAL A 83 12.77 6.48 14.82
C VAL A 83 11.42 6.69 14.13
N LEU A 84 11.06 5.84 13.18
CA LEU A 84 9.74 5.90 12.54
C LEU A 84 8.61 5.75 13.56
N LEU A 85 8.71 4.82 14.51
CA LEU A 85 7.71 4.64 15.56
C LEU A 85 7.56 5.87 16.44
N GLN A 86 8.66 6.53 16.82
CA GLN A 86 8.63 7.79 17.57
C GLN A 86 7.95 8.91 16.77
N ILE A 87 8.21 9.00 15.47
CA ILE A 87 7.53 9.95 14.57
C ILE A 87 6.03 9.67 14.53
N LEU A 88 5.63 8.40 14.38
CA LEU A 88 4.23 8.00 14.38
C LEU A 88 3.53 8.28 15.72
N ASP A 89 4.24 8.18 16.84
CA ASP A 89 3.68 8.52 18.16
C ASP A 89 3.34 10.01 18.31
N SER A 90 4.02 10.87 17.57
CA SER A 90 3.78 12.33 17.56
C SER A 90 2.76 12.79 16.51
N ALA A 91 2.46 11.95 15.51
CA ALA A 91 1.54 12.25 14.41
C ALA A 91 0.15 11.64 14.66
N GLN A 92 -0.87 12.16 13.98
CA GLN A 92 -2.15 11.46 13.86
C GLN A 92 -2.02 10.35 12.84
N VAL A 93 -2.22 9.11 13.26
CA VAL A 93 -2.10 7.92 12.40
C VAL A 93 -3.47 7.49 11.91
N VAL A 94 -3.66 7.53 10.61
CA VAL A 94 -4.89 7.18 9.90
C VAL A 94 -4.68 5.94 9.04
N VAL A 95 -5.59 5.00 9.08
CA VAL A 95 -5.55 3.80 8.23
C VAL A 95 -6.80 3.71 7.36
N ARG A 96 -6.61 3.35 6.10
CA ARG A 96 -7.73 3.15 5.17
C ARG A 96 -8.56 1.90 5.49
N GLY A 97 -8.02 0.96 6.26
CA GLY A 97 -8.76 -0.25 6.56
C GLY A 97 -7.96 -1.30 7.34
N PRO A 98 -8.49 -2.54 7.46
CA PRO A 98 -7.94 -3.55 8.37
C PRO A 98 -6.55 -4.07 7.99
N LYS A 99 -6.19 -4.06 6.69
CA LYS A 99 -4.89 -4.60 6.24
C LYS A 99 -3.69 -3.76 6.72
N PRO A 100 -3.64 -2.43 6.54
CA PRO A 100 -2.60 -1.61 7.15
C PRO A 100 -2.69 -1.62 8.68
N ALA A 101 -3.88 -1.60 9.28
CA ALA A 101 -4.06 -1.67 10.72
C ALA A 101 -3.39 -2.90 11.33
N THR A 102 -3.57 -4.08 10.73
CA THR A 102 -2.92 -5.32 11.20
C THR A 102 -1.39 -5.19 11.23
N VAL A 103 -0.79 -4.53 10.24
CA VAL A 103 0.67 -4.33 10.20
C VAL A 103 1.11 -3.37 11.31
N LEU A 104 0.43 -2.23 11.47
CA LEU A 104 0.75 -1.26 12.52
C LEU A 104 0.61 -1.88 13.92
N HIS A 105 -0.46 -2.63 14.20
CA HIS A 105 -0.63 -3.35 15.46
C HIS A 105 0.51 -4.34 15.73
N SER A 106 0.99 -5.07 14.70
CA SER A 106 2.12 -6.00 14.86
C SER A 106 3.42 -5.28 15.21
N ARG A 107 3.53 -3.99 14.87
CA ARG A 107 4.64 -3.10 15.20
C ARG A 107 4.41 -2.28 16.47
N LYS A 108 3.28 -2.47 17.14
CA LYS A 108 2.83 -1.71 18.32
C LYS A 108 2.69 -0.20 18.06
N ALA A 109 2.48 0.18 16.81
CA ALA A 109 2.19 1.55 16.44
C ALA A 109 0.74 1.91 16.76
N ARG A 110 0.53 3.13 17.22
CA ARG A 110 -0.80 3.69 17.51
C ARG A 110 -1.58 3.89 16.21
N ILE A 111 -2.89 3.77 16.29
CA ILE A 111 -3.84 4.13 15.24
C ILE A 111 -4.88 5.04 15.87
N ASP A 112 -5.07 6.24 15.32
CA ASP A 112 -6.01 7.22 15.83
C ASP A 112 -7.34 7.18 15.08
N CYS A 113 -7.31 6.95 13.75
CA CYS A 113 -8.49 6.85 12.91
C CYS A 113 -8.39 5.66 11.96
N ALA A 114 -9.51 4.98 11.75
CA ALA A 114 -9.61 3.90 10.80
C ALA A 114 -10.87 4.07 9.95
N ALA A 115 -10.72 4.16 8.64
CA ALA A 115 -11.85 4.29 7.74
C ALA A 115 -12.78 3.08 7.85
N SER A 116 -14.09 3.35 7.73
CA SER A 116 -15.14 2.35 7.73
C SER A 116 -15.28 1.64 6.38
N ASP A 117 -16.06 0.58 6.31
CA ASP A 117 -16.44 -0.06 5.04
C ASP A 117 -17.19 0.96 4.14
N PRO A 118 -16.86 1.06 2.85
CA PRO A 118 -16.08 0.19 1.99
C PRO A 118 -14.56 0.51 1.89
N PHE A 119 -13.95 1.20 2.82
CA PHE A 119 -12.52 1.43 2.92
C PHE A 119 -11.94 2.18 1.72
N THR A 120 -12.61 3.23 1.25
CA THR A 120 -12.15 4.09 0.15
C THR A 120 -11.48 5.38 0.66
N ALA A 121 -11.04 6.23 -0.26
CA ALA A 121 -10.53 7.55 0.09
C ALA A 121 -11.59 8.43 0.75
N HIS A 122 -12.84 8.29 0.31
CA HIS A 122 -13.98 9.01 0.87
C HIS A 122 -14.14 8.75 2.37
N GLU A 123 -14.10 7.48 2.81
CA GLU A 123 -14.20 7.13 4.23
C GLU A 123 -12.99 7.62 5.02
N VAL A 124 -11.78 7.61 4.43
CA VAL A 124 -10.60 8.21 5.07
C VAL A 124 -10.84 9.70 5.35
N LEU A 125 -11.34 10.44 4.36
CA LEU A 125 -11.64 11.88 4.53
C LEU A 125 -12.80 12.11 5.50
N ALA A 126 -13.80 11.24 5.50
CA ALA A 126 -14.91 11.31 6.44
C ALA A 126 -14.47 11.13 7.91
N GLU A 127 -13.59 10.16 8.17
CA GLU A 127 -13.01 9.94 9.51
C GLU A 127 -12.09 11.09 9.95
N MET A 128 -11.52 11.82 8.99
CA MET A 128 -10.70 13.02 9.26
C MET A 128 -11.54 14.30 9.33
N HIS A 129 -12.87 14.19 9.19
CA HIS A 129 -13.74 15.39 9.22
C HIS A 129 -13.56 16.18 10.51
N GLY A 130 -13.31 17.48 10.37
CA GLY A 130 -13.02 18.35 11.51
C GLY A 130 -11.54 18.40 11.92
N THR A 131 -10.67 17.56 11.35
CA THR A 131 -9.22 17.72 11.52
C THR A 131 -8.73 18.92 10.71
N PRO A 132 -8.09 19.93 11.36
CA PRO A 132 -7.54 21.05 10.62
C PRO A 132 -6.39 20.60 9.71
N LEU A 133 -6.51 20.79 8.40
CA LEU A 133 -5.50 20.37 7.43
C LEU A 133 -4.60 21.51 6.96
N ARG A 134 -5.05 22.75 7.11
CA ARG A 134 -4.34 23.94 6.59
C ARG A 134 -2.94 24.07 7.19
N GLY A 135 -1.94 24.04 6.33
CA GLY A 135 -0.53 24.13 6.71
C GLY A 135 0.00 22.91 7.45
N LYS A 136 -0.77 21.81 7.48
CA LYS A 136 -0.34 20.54 8.07
C LYS A 136 0.53 19.75 7.11
N ARG A 137 1.54 19.09 7.65
CA ARG A 137 2.38 18.14 6.92
C ARG A 137 1.70 16.76 6.96
N VAL A 138 1.28 16.29 5.80
CA VAL A 138 0.56 15.02 5.63
C VAL A 138 1.42 14.05 4.84
N VAL A 139 1.67 12.88 5.39
CA VAL A 139 2.35 11.80 4.71
C VAL A 139 1.34 10.74 4.28
N VAL A 140 1.35 10.39 3.01
CA VAL A 140 0.46 9.39 2.43
C VAL A 140 1.27 8.21 1.90
N GLN A 141 1.19 7.06 2.57
CA GLN A 141 1.68 5.83 1.99
C GLN A 141 0.70 5.39 0.90
N ARG A 142 1.06 5.62 -0.36
CA ARG A 142 0.23 5.31 -1.50
C ARG A 142 0.49 3.91 -2.07
N TYR A 143 -0.43 3.46 -2.89
CA TYR A 143 -0.28 2.27 -3.72
C TYR A 143 -0.60 2.60 -5.18
N GLY A 144 0.22 2.08 -6.10
CA GLY A 144 0.02 2.40 -7.51
C GLY A 144 0.09 3.89 -7.82
N GLU A 145 -0.93 4.43 -8.46
CA GLU A 145 -1.04 5.85 -8.79
C GLU A 145 -1.52 6.71 -7.61
N THR A 146 -1.24 8.01 -7.68
CA THR A 146 -1.73 9.00 -6.73
C THR A 146 -3.26 8.98 -6.63
N ASN A 147 -3.78 8.95 -5.41
CA ASN A 147 -5.23 9.05 -5.19
C ASN A 147 -5.70 10.49 -5.36
N ARG A 148 -6.34 10.78 -6.50
CA ARG A 148 -6.76 12.13 -6.88
C ARG A 148 -7.77 12.74 -5.90
N GLU A 149 -8.61 11.93 -5.26
CA GLU A 149 -9.60 12.41 -4.29
C GLU A 149 -8.91 12.92 -3.02
N LEU A 150 -7.97 12.14 -2.46
CA LEU A 150 -7.16 12.56 -1.31
C LEU A 150 -6.31 13.78 -1.67
N GLN A 151 -5.66 13.76 -2.84
CA GLN A 151 -4.83 14.87 -3.29
C GLN A 151 -5.64 16.17 -3.39
N ALA A 152 -6.79 16.14 -4.08
CA ALA A 152 -7.63 17.32 -4.24
C ALA A 152 -8.14 17.87 -2.90
N ALA A 153 -8.50 16.98 -1.96
CA ALA A 153 -8.93 17.38 -0.63
C ALA A 153 -7.81 18.11 0.13
N PHE A 154 -6.61 17.56 0.13
CA PHE A 154 -5.46 18.16 0.82
C PHE A 154 -5.00 19.46 0.16
N GLU A 155 -4.97 19.52 -1.17
CA GLU A 155 -4.64 20.74 -1.94
C GLU A 155 -5.63 21.88 -1.64
N SER A 156 -6.94 21.56 -1.57
CA SER A 156 -7.97 22.56 -1.28
C SER A 156 -7.79 23.19 0.09
N GLU A 157 -7.29 22.41 1.06
CA GLU A 157 -7.00 22.86 2.42
C GLU A 157 -5.57 23.40 2.60
N ARG A 158 -4.76 23.42 1.51
CA ARG A 158 -3.36 23.87 1.54
C ARG A 158 -2.50 23.09 2.55
N ALA A 159 -2.70 21.79 2.64
CA ALA A 159 -1.81 20.88 3.33
C ALA A 159 -0.53 20.66 2.51
N ASP A 160 0.58 20.42 3.20
CA ASP A 160 1.85 20.01 2.61
C ASP A 160 1.90 18.48 2.55
N VAL A 161 1.79 17.90 1.35
CA VAL A 161 1.62 16.45 1.17
C VAL A 161 2.88 15.80 0.64
N THR A 162 3.39 14.82 1.37
CA THR A 162 4.46 13.91 0.92
C THR A 162 3.87 12.53 0.64
N GLU A 163 4.03 12.02 -0.58
CA GLU A 163 3.66 10.65 -0.92
C GLU A 163 4.84 9.70 -0.79
N ILE A 164 4.64 8.56 -0.12
CA ILE A 164 5.61 7.46 -0.08
C ILE A 164 5.16 6.39 -1.07
N VAL A 165 5.97 6.17 -2.11
CA VAL A 165 5.83 5.03 -3.02
C VAL A 165 6.50 3.83 -2.39
N THR A 166 5.79 2.71 -2.31
CA THR A 166 6.31 1.51 -1.65
C THR A 166 6.31 0.29 -2.55
N TYR A 167 5.48 0.28 -3.57
CA TYR A 167 5.44 -0.74 -4.61
C TYR A 167 4.71 -0.22 -5.84
N ARG A 168 4.97 -0.84 -6.96
CA ARG A 168 4.28 -0.61 -8.23
C ARG A 168 3.72 -1.90 -8.81
N TRP A 169 2.75 -1.78 -9.67
CA TRP A 169 2.27 -2.90 -10.48
C TRP A 169 3.16 -3.06 -11.71
N GLY A 170 3.50 -4.30 -12.03
CA GLY A 170 4.25 -4.64 -13.23
C GLY A 170 3.92 -6.04 -13.72
N LEU A 171 4.52 -6.44 -14.81
CA LEU A 171 4.42 -7.81 -15.30
C LEU A 171 5.28 -8.70 -14.42
N PRO A 172 4.82 -9.93 -14.08
CA PRO A 172 5.64 -10.93 -13.42
C PRO A 172 6.87 -11.28 -14.25
N GLU A 173 8.00 -11.52 -13.59
CA GLU A 173 9.25 -11.94 -14.25
C GLU A 173 9.09 -13.25 -15.03
N ASP A 174 8.26 -14.16 -14.54
CA ASP A 174 7.96 -15.46 -15.13
C ASP A 174 6.82 -15.44 -16.16
N THR A 175 6.47 -14.26 -16.69
CA THR A 175 5.40 -14.20 -17.69
C THR A 175 5.87 -14.87 -18.98
N PRO A 176 5.24 -15.98 -19.43
CA PRO A 176 5.60 -16.59 -20.71
C PRO A 176 5.49 -15.56 -21.85
N GLU A 177 6.42 -15.56 -22.80
CA GLU A 177 6.40 -14.64 -23.96
C GLU A 177 5.06 -14.61 -24.71
N ALA A 178 4.26 -15.68 -24.62
CA ALA A 178 2.93 -15.80 -25.19
C ALA A 178 1.89 -14.84 -24.56
N VAL A 179 2.17 -14.23 -23.41
CA VAL A 179 1.26 -13.32 -22.70
C VAL A 179 1.65 -11.86 -22.92
N THR A 180 2.73 -11.58 -23.63
CA THR A 180 3.03 -10.22 -24.09
C THR A 180 1.84 -9.75 -24.93
N PRO A 181 1.20 -8.62 -24.63
CA PRO A 181 0.05 -8.15 -25.38
C PRO A 181 0.51 -7.88 -26.82
N ARG A 182 0.37 -8.85 -27.68
CA ARG A 182 0.31 -8.58 -29.11
C ARG A 182 -0.97 -7.78 -29.26
N THR A 183 -0.80 -6.52 -29.57
CA THR A 183 -1.81 -5.56 -29.97
C THR A 183 -3.00 -6.28 -30.60
N CYS A 184 -4.07 -6.53 -29.84
CA CYS A 184 -5.36 -6.80 -30.42
C CYS A 184 -5.85 -5.46 -30.94
N LEU A 185 -5.49 -5.15 -32.18
CA LEU A 185 -6.22 -4.21 -33.00
C LEU A 185 -7.55 -4.89 -33.34
N ILE A 186 -8.63 -4.44 -32.72
CA ILE A 186 -10.00 -4.52 -33.23
C ILE A 186 -10.49 -3.11 -33.32
#